data_5a8e47f938f8f55cd3dc7f203ea8a9bb
#
_entry.id   5a8e47f938f8f55cd3dc7f203ea8a9bb
#
_cell.length_a   1.000
_cell.length_b   1.000
_cell.length_c   1.000
_cell.angle_alpha   90.00
_cell.angle_beta   90.00
_cell.angle_gamma   90.00
#
_symmetry.space_group_name_H-M   'P 1'
#
loop_
_entity.id
_entity.type
_entity.pdbx_description
1 polymer ?
#
loop_
_entity_poly.entity_id
_entity_poly.type
_entity_poly.pdbx_seq_one_letter_code
_entity_poly.pdbx_strand_id
1 'polypeptide(L)'
;MLQPKRTKFRKQQKGRNRGICHGKVSFGEFGLKATGHARITARQIEAARRAMTRHIKRGGKIWIRIFPDKPITKKPLEVRQGKGKGNVEYYVALVQPGRMLFEMEGVADDIARQAFKLAAAKLPVGTVFVERTVMQ
;
A
#
# COMPACT_ATOMS: atom_id res chain seq x y z
N MET A 1 -1.70 -6.77 -12.25
CA MET A 1 -1.69 -5.91 -11.06
C MET A 1 -2.73 -6.38 -10.06
N LEU A 2 -2.54 -6.02 -8.80
CA LEU A 2 -3.47 -6.40 -7.74
C LEU A 2 -4.84 -5.78 -7.94
N GLN A 3 -5.89 -6.59 -7.87
CA GLN A 3 -7.27 -6.15 -7.90
C GLN A 3 -8.16 -7.26 -7.34
N PRO A 4 -9.35 -6.91 -6.80
CA PRO A 4 -10.25 -7.93 -6.29
C PRO A 4 -10.76 -8.85 -7.41
N LYS A 5 -10.80 -10.15 -7.15
CA LYS A 5 -11.35 -11.12 -8.10
C LYS A 5 -12.87 -11.02 -8.17
N ARG A 6 -13.51 -10.78 -7.02
CA ARG A 6 -14.96 -10.63 -6.90
C ARG A 6 -15.28 -9.46 -5.99
N THR A 7 -16.31 -8.70 -6.33
CA THR A 7 -16.79 -7.59 -5.51
C THR A 7 -18.30 -7.72 -5.35
N LYS A 8 -18.78 -7.43 -4.14
CA LYS A 8 -20.23 -7.37 -3.88
C LYS A 8 -20.87 -6.23 -4.69
N PHE A 9 -20.19 -5.09 -4.73
CA PHE A 9 -20.57 -3.95 -5.55
C PHE A 9 -19.39 -3.50 -6.37
N ARG A 10 -19.63 -3.23 -7.64
CA ARG A 10 -18.58 -2.82 -8.57
C ARG A 10 -18.07 -1.42 -8.29
N LYS A 11 -18.96 -0.53 -7.85
CA LYS A 11 -18.65 0.86 -7.56
C LYS A 11 -18.94 1.16 -6.10
N GLN A 12 -18.20 2.09 -5.51
CA GLN A 12 -18.39 2.50 -4.12
C GLN A 12 -18.40 4.02 -4.03
N GLN A 13 -19.05 4.53 -2.98
CA GLN A 13 -19.00 5.96 -2.69
C GLN A 13 -17.58 6.36 -2.31
N LYS A 14 -17.20 7.59 -2.68
CA LYS A 14 -15.86 8.10 -2.41
C LYS A 14 -15.51 8.06 -0.91
N GLY A 15 -16.42 8.52 -0.06
CA GLY A 15 -16.18 8.55 1.37
C GLY A 15 -15.00 9.42 1.77
N ARG A 16 -14.63 9.36 3.05
CA ARG A 16 -13.47 10.04 3.59
C ARG A 16 -12.52 9.04 4.22
N ASN A 17 -11.23 9.25 4.00
CA ASN A 17 -10.20 8.44 4.62
C ASN A 17 -9.87 9.03 5.98
N ARG A 18 -10.37 8.43 7.06
CA ARG A 18 -10.23 8.91 8.44
C ARG A 18 -9.69 7.80 9.34
N GLY A 19 -9.22 8.20 10.49
CA GLY A 19 -8.83 7.30 11.55
C GLY A 19 -7.34 7.05 11.60
N ILE A 20 -6.96 6.27 12.60
CA ILE A 20 -5.58 5.88 12.89
C ILE A 20 -5.54 4.37 13.02
N CYS A 21 -4.49 3.76 12.48
CA CYS A 21 -4.25 2.33 12.60
C CYS A 21 -3.09 2.09 13.56
N HIS A 22 -3.15 1.00 14.33
CA HIS A 22 -2.06 0.57 15.21
C HIS A 22 -1.44 -0.71 14.66
N GLY A 23 -0.71 -0.58 13.54
CA GLY A 23 -0.09 -1.73 12.88
C GLY A 23 1.19 -2.17 13.56
N LYS A 24 1.43 -3.47 13.57
CA LYS A 24 2.64 -4.09 14.09
C LYS A 24 3.23 -5.02 13.05
N VAL A 25 4.56 -5.23 13.11
CA VAL A 25 5.21 -6.24 12.29
C VAL A 25 4.75 -7.62 12.78
N SER A 26 4.10 -8.38 11.91
CA SER A 26 3.49 -9.66 12.25
C SER A 26 4.16 -10.86 11.60
N PHE A 27 4.63 -10.70 10.37
CA PHE A 27 5.18 -11.81 9.57
C PHE A 27 6.70 -11.77 9.45
N GLY A 28 7.28 -10.58 9.36
CA GLY A 28 8.70 -10.41 9.13
C GLY A 28 9.46 -9.87 10.33
N GLU A 29 10.69 -9.44 10.09
CA GLU A 29 11.55 -8.80 11.09
C GLU A 29 11.48 -7.29 11.00
N PHE A 30 11.24 -6.74 9.82
CA PHE A 30 11.23 -5.31 9.53
C PHE A 30 9.94 -4.95 8.81
N GLY A 31 9.51 -3.71 8.97
CA GLY A 31 8.31 -3.22 8.32
C GLY A 31 8.41 -1.78 7.88
N LEU A 32 7.59 -1.41 6.92
CA LEU A 32 7.40 -0.04 6.46
C LEU A 32 6.00 0.40 6.84
N LYS A 33 5.91 1.43 7.66
CA LYS A 33 4.68 1.89 8.28
C LYS A 33 4.32 3.28 7.76
N ALA A 34 3.06 3.50 7.44
CA ALA A 34 2.58 4.80 6.98
C ALA A 34 2.49 5.79 8.13
N THR A 35 2.81 7.05 7.87
CA THR A 35 2.71 8.14 8.85
C THR A 35 1.56 9.11 8.55
N GLY A 36 0.84 8.90 7.46
CA GLY A 36 -0.25 9.77 7.06
C GLY A 36 -1.37 9.02 6.37
N HIS A 37 -2.40 9.74 5.95
CA HIS A 37 -3.51 9.21 5.17
C HIS A 37 -3.15 9.23 3.69
N ALA A 38 -3.50 8.17 2.97
CA ALA A 38 -3.26 8.11 1.53
C ALA A 38 -4.17 7.09 0.86
N ARG A 39 -4.27 7.22 -0.45
CA ARG A 39 -4.86 6.22 -1.34
C ARG A 39 -3.73 5.68 -2.20
N ILE A 40 -3.38 4.42 -1.99
CA ILE A 40 -2.25 3.80 -2.69
C ILE A 40 -2.81 2.92 -3.81
N THR A 41 -2.41 3.22 -5.04
CA THR A 41 -2.88 2.47 -6.21
C THR A 41 -2.16 1.14 -6.35
N ALA A 42 -2.77 0.20 -7.09
CA ALA A 42 -2.14 -1.07 -7.40
C ALA A 42 -0.78 -0.87 -8.11
N ARG A 43 -0.67 0.14 -8.96
CA ARG A 43 0.58 0.47 -9.65
C ARG A 43 1.67 0.92 -8.68
N GLN A 44 1.32 1.74 -7.70
CA GLN A 44 2.26 2.20 -6.67
C GLN A 44 2.74 1.04 -5.81
N ILE A 45 1.84 0.14 -5.41
CA ILE A 45 2.20 -1.06 -4.65
C ILE A 45 3.17 -1.92 -5.46
N GLU A 46 2.89 -2.14 -6.72
CA GLU A 46 3.74 -2.96 -7.58
C GLU A 46 5.11 -2.31 -7.82
N ALA A 47 5.15 -0.99 -8.01
CA ALA A 47 6.39 -0.25 -8.17
C ALA A 47 7.27 -0.36 -6.93
N ALA A 48 6.66 -0.21 -5.74
CA ALA A 48 7.37 -0.35 -4.47
C ALA A 48 7.91 -1.77 -4.29
N ARG A 49 7.09 -2.78 -4.57
CA ARG A 49 7.49 -4.18 -4.48
C ARG A 49 8.68 -4.49 -5.38
N ARG A 50 8.65 -4.01 -6.62
CA ARG A 50 9.74 -4.21 -7.58
C ARG A 50 11.02 -3.53 -7.11
N ALA A 51 10.93 -2.32 -6.57
CA ALA A 51 12.09 -1.60 -6.06
C ALA A 51 12.75 -2.37 -4.92
N MET A 52 11.96 -2.89 -3.98
CA MET A 52 12.47 -3.67 -2.86
C MET A 52 13.09 -4.99 -3.34
N THR A 53 12.39 -5.72 -4.20
CA THR A 53 12.85 -7.01 -4.72
C THR A 53 14.17 -6.86 -5.48
N ARG A 54 14.29 -5.80 -6.27
CA ARG A 54 15.52 -5.54 -7.02
C ARG A 54 16.69 -5.25 -6.09
N HIS A 55 16.45 -4.56 -5.00
CA HIS A 55 17.51 -4.20 -4.06
C HIS A 55 18.00 -5.40 -3.24
N ILE A 56 17.07 -6.21 -2.73
CA ILE A 56 17.44 -7.39 -1.93
C ILE A 56 17.82 -8.59 -2.79
N LYS A 57 17.59 -8.52 -4.08
CA LYS A 57 17.89 -9.56 -5.07
C LYS A 57 17.22 -10.89 -4.70
N ARG A 58 17.99 -11.95 -4.48
CA ARG A 58 17.48 -13.29 -4.19
C ARG A 58 17.36 -13.61 -2.71
N GLY A 59 17.83 -12.69 -1.84
CA GLY A 59 17.76 -12.90 -0.40
C GLY A 59 16.44 -12.40 0.16
N GLY A 60 15.98 -13.01 1.22
CA GLY A 60 14.87 -12.53 1.99
C GLY A 60 13.50 -12.80 1.39
N LYS A 61 12.50 -12.38 2.15
CA LYS A 61 11.09 -12.52 1.79
C LYS A 61 10.36 -11.21 2.08
N ILE A 62 9.43 -10.85 1.21
CA ILE A 62 8.64 -9.61 1.30
C ILE A 62 7.17 -9.99 1.41
N TRP A 63 6.46 -9.35 2.36
CA TRP A 63 5.00 -9.42 2.47
C TRP A 63 4.40 -8.07 2.13
N ILE A 64 3.35 -8.07 1.33
CA ILE A 64 2.52 -6.90 1.07
C ILE A 64 1.34 -6.97 2.04
N ARG A 65 1.25 -5.98 2.95
CA ARG A 65 0.24 -5.96 4.01
C ARG A 65 -1.02 -5.18 3.64
N ILE A 66 -1.06 -4.57 2.47
CA ILE A 66 -2.20 -3.80 1.98
C ILE A 66 -2.70 -4.40 0.66
N PHE A 67 -3.98 -4.21 0.38
CA PHE A 67 -4.58 -4.67 -0.86
C PHE A 67 -5.49 -3.59 -1.42
N PRO A 68 -5.40 -3.29 -2.73
CA PRO A 68 -6.23 -2.25 -3.34
C PRO A 68 -7.61 -2.79 -3.67
N ASP A 69 -8.54 -2.62 -2.74
CA ASP A 69 -9.90 -3.15 -2.85
C ASP A 69 -10.96 -2.08 -3.11
N LYS A 70 -10.62 -0.80 -2.97
CA LYS A 70 -11.57 0.29 -3.20
C LYS A 70 -11.54 0.73 -4.66
N PRO A 71 -12.67 0.63 -5.39
CA PRO A 71 -12.72 1.09 -6.77
C PRO A 71 -12.78 2.60 -6.85
N ILE A 72 -12.02 3.17 -7.77
CA ILE A 72 -12.05 4.61 -8.09
C ILE A 72 -12.64 4.78 -9.46
N THR A 73 -13.65 5.64 -9.56
CA THR A 73 -14.35 5.93 -10.79
C THR A 73 -13.98 7.29 -11.34
N LYS A 74 -13.89 7.37 -12.66
CA LYS A 74 -13.68 8.63 -13.37
C LYS A 74 -14.72 8.78 -14.47
N LYS A 75 -15.20 10.02 -14.65
CA LYS A 75 -15.98 10.36 -15.85
C LYS A 75 -15.09 11.09 -16.84
N PRO A 76 -15.25 10.82 -18.15
CA PRO A 76 -14.58 11.65 -19.15
C PRO A 76 -14.97 13.12 -19.00
N LEU A 77 -14.06 14.02 -19.33
CA LEU A 77 -14.30 15.47 -19.26
C LEU A 77 -15.54 15.91 -20.07
N GLU A 78 -15.89 15.16 -21.10
CA GLU A 78 -17.00 15.45 -22.01
C GLU A 78 -18.36 15.02 -21.45
N VAL A 79 -18.40 14.23 -20.38
CA VAL A 79 -19.65 13.71 -19.81
C VAL A 79 -20.17 14.68 -18.77
N ARG A 80 -21.46 15.05 -18.90
CA ARG A 80 -22.11 15.95 -17.94
C ARG A 80 -22.18 15.31 -16.56
N GLN A 81 -21.94 16.12 -15.54
CA GLN A 81 -22.11 15.71 -14.15
C GLN A 81 -23.58 15.36 -13.88
N GLY A 82 -23.81 14.38 -13.01
CA GLY A 82 -25.14 13.99 -12.57
C GLY A 82 -25.79 12.83 -13.29
N LYS A 83 -25.19 12.28 -14.33
CA LYS A 83 -25.70 11.12 -15.04
C LYS A 83 -25.27 9.77 -14.45
N GLY A 84 -25.05 9.75 -13.13
CA GLY A 84 -24.58 8.54 -12.46
C GLY A 84 -23.07 8.46 -12.37
N LYS A 85 -22.59 7.41 -11.71
CA LYS A 85 -21.15 7.21 -11.47
C LYS A 85 -20.44 6.73 -12.72
N GLY A 86 -19.25 7.26 -12.97
CA GLY A 86 -18.43 6.83 -14.08
C GLY A 86 -17.96 5.38 -13.96
N ASN A 87 -17.22 4.90 -14.94
CA ASN A 87 -16.68 3.55 -14.94
C ASN A 87 -15.55 3.42 -13.94
N VAL A 88 -15.36 2.20 -13.41
CA VAL A 88 -14.23 1.90 -12.55
C VAL A 88 -12.95 1.96 -13.37
N GLU A 89 -12.03 2.85 -12.99
CA GLU A 89 -10.75 3.03 -13.67
C GLU A 89 -9.63 2.20 -13.02
N TYR A 90 -9.59 2.17 -11.68
CA TYR A 90 -8.56 1.47 -10.96
C TYR A 90 -8.99 1.26 -9.51
N TYR A 91 -8.20 0.48 -8.79
CA TYR A 91 -8.43 0.18 -7.37
C TYR A 91 -7.33 0.77 -6.52
N VAL A 92 -7.69 1.19 -5.30
CA VAL A 92 -6.74 1.73 -4.33
C VAL A 92 -6.92 1.07 -2.97
N ALA A 93 -5.84 1.08 -2.17
CA ALA A 93 -5.89 0.77 -0.76
C ALA A 93 -6.01 2.06 0.02
N LEU A 94 -6.98 2.15 0.93
CA LEU A 94 -7.09 3.27 1.87
C LEU A 94 -6.13 3.02 3.02
N VAL A 95 -5.26 3.98 3.28
CA VAL A 95 -4.21 3.86 4.29
C VAL A 95 -4.37 4.97 5.32
N GLN A 96 -4.34 4.59 6.60
CA GLN A 96 -4.33 5.51 7.73
C GLN A 96 -2.93 5.56 8.37
N PRO A 97 -2.61 6.62 9.13
CA PRO A 97 -1.36 6.65 9.89
C PRO A 97 -1.26 5.42 10.80
N GLY A 98 -0.09 4.80 10.82
CA GLY A 98 0.15 3.60 11.60
C GLY A 98 -0.11 2.28 10.86
N ARG A 99 -0.61 2.33 9.63
CA ARG A 99 -0.84 1.14 8.84
C ARG A 99 0.48 0.54 8.36
N MET A 100 0.66 -0.77 8.60
CA MET A 100 1.80 -1.49 8.04
C MET A 100 1.58 -1.73 6.55
N LEU A 101 2.54 -1.28 5.73
CA LEU A 101 2.44 -1.40 4.28
C LEU A 101 3.14 -2.64 3.74
N PHE A 102 4.37 -2.85 4.17
CA PHE A 102 5.20 -3.98 3.74
C PHE A 102 5.97 -4.53 4.92
N GLU A 103 6.31 -5.82 4.85
CA GLU A 103 7.20 -6.45 5.81
C GLU A 103 8.28 -7.22 5.07
N MET A 104 9.41 -7.42 5.74
CA MET A 104 10.59 -8.07 5.15
C MET A 104 11.31 -8.90 6.20
N GLU A 105 11.85 -10.03 5.78
CA GLU A 105 12.73 -10.85 6.64
C GLU A 105 13.84 -11.50 5.81
N GLY A 106 14.85 -12.02 6.51
CA GLY A 106 15.94 -12.75 5.86
C GLY A 106 16.99 -11.84 5.24
N VAL A 107 17.03 -10.57 5.59
CA VAL A 107 18.03 -9.59 5.13
C VAL A 107 18.60 -8.83 6.30
N ALA A 108 19.79 -8.28 6.12
CA ALA A 108 20.42 -7.44 7.14
C ALA A 108 19.66 -6.13 7.30
N ASP A 109 19.75 -5.53 8.49
CA ASP A 109 19.07 -4.28 8.84
C ASP A 109 19.35 -3.16 7.83
N ASP A 110 20.62 -2.92 7.51
CA ASP A 110 21.02 -1.87 6.58
C ASP A 110 20.44 -2.08 5.17
N ILE A 111 20.43 -3.31 4.70
CA ILE A 111 19.85 -3.66 3.39
C ILE A 111 18.33 -3.44 3.41
N ALA A 112 17.67 -3.86 4.49
CA ALA A 112 16.23 -3.65 4.65
C ALA A 112 15.88 -2.16 4.66
N ARG A 113 16.65 -1.34 5.40
CA ARG A 113 16.43 0.11 5.45
C ARG A 113 16.55 0.76 4.08
N GLN A 114 17.56 0.38 3.30
CA GLN A 114 17.75 0.92 1.95
C GLN A 114 16.64 0.46 1.01
N ALA A 115 16.25 -0.81 1.09
CA ALA A 115 15.17 -1.35 0.27
C ALA A 115 13.85 -0.60 0.52
N PHE A 116 13.51 -0.38 1.79
CA PHE A 116 12.30 0.36 2.16
C PHE A 116 12.39 1.83 1.77
N LYS A 117 13.56 2.43 1.81
CA LYS A 117 13.76 3.80 1.35
C LYS A 117 13.46 3.93 -0.14
N LEU A 118 13.90 2.98 -0.93
CA LEU A 118 13.61 2.94 -2.36
C LEU A 118 12.11 2.72 -2.62
N ALA A 119 11.48 1.85 -1.84
CA ALA A 119 10.05 1.61 -1.93
C ALA A 119 9.25 2.85 -1.56
N ALA A 120 9.64 3.55 -0.49
CA ALA A 120 8.96 4.76 -0.02
C ALA A 120 8.93 5.84 -1.10
N ALA A 121 9.97 5.93 -1.93
CA ALA A 121 10.04 6.89 -3.01
C ALA A 121 8.94 6.66 -4.08
N LYS A 122 8.36 5.47 -4.13
CA LYS A 122 7.29 5.10 -5.07
C LYS A 122 5.90 5.28 -4.48
N LEU A 123 5.80 5.63 -3.20
CA LEU A 123 4.53 5.73 -2.49
C LEU A 123 4.14 7.19 -2.28
N PRO A 124 2.81 7.49 -2.25
CA PRO A 124 2.31 8.86 -2.10
C PRO A 124 2.19 9.30 -0.64
N VAL A 125 2.78 8.60 0.30
CA VAL A 125 2.61 8.84 1.73
C VAL A 125 3.96 8.77 2.43
N GLY A 126 4.12 9.54 3.50
CA GLY A 126 5.28 9.44 4.38
C GLY A 126 5.30 8.08 5.08
N THR A 127 6.48 7.57 5.32
CA THR A 127 6.67 6.25 5.90
C THR A 127 7.78 6.27 6.94
N VAL A 128 7.77 5.26 7.82
CA VAL A 128 8.80 5.05 8.82
C VAL A 128 9.20 3.57 8.84
N PHE A 129 10.48 3.33 9.01
CA PHE A 129 11.02 1.98 9.17
C PHE A 129 10.78 1.53 10.61
N VAL A 130 10.27 0.32 10.77
CA VAL A 130 10.04 -0.27 12.10
C VAL A 130 10.62 -1.67 12.16
N GLU A 131 11.03 -2.07 13.35
CA GLU A 131 11.52 -3.41 13.63
C GLU A 131 10.48 -4.17 14.44
N ARG A 132 10.54 -5.50 14.36
CA ARG A 132 9.66 -6.34 15.16
C ARG A 132 10.05 -6.21 16.63
N THR A 133 9.06 -5.88 17.46
CA THR A 133 9.26 -5.83 18.90
C THR A 133 9.27 -7.25 19.44
N VAL A 134 10.40 -7.62 20.04
CA VAL A 134 10.50 -8.89 20.76
C VAL A 134 10.00 -8.65 22.17
N MET A 135 8.89 -9.28 22.52
CA MET A 135 8.41 -9.27 23.91
C MET A 135 9.31 -10.17 24.74
N GLN A 136 10.00 -9.56 25.68
CA GLN A 136 10.77 -10.30 26.68
C GLN A 136 9.84 -10.74 27.80
#